data_12501f0e4b187fcdd5575b8d351a2e2e
#
_entry.id   12501f0e4b187fcdd5575b8d351a2e2e
#
_cell.length_a   1.000
_cell.length_b   1.000
_cell.length_c   1.000
_cell.angle_alpha   90.00
_cell.angle_beta   90.00
_cell.angle_gamma   90.00
#
_symmetry.space_group_name_H-M   'P 1'
#
loop_
_entity.id
_entity.type
_entity.pdbx_description
1 polymer ?
#
loop_
_entity_poly.entity_id
_entity_poly.type
_entity_poly.pdbx_seq_one_letter_code
_entity_poly.pdbx_strand_id
1 'polypeptide(L)'
;MTVGSVTAEIARRICDSENVGYSQPERRSWYAAADAHGRVSSPQNADCSSLACGAISYGIHHTYGVPWGHAALLEINDYWTGNMRQGMESHGFNEVSWADENLTPDGGFQVGDIILSAANEGGVGHVVVAVESGNDPLVSEAWIAEDGSIDGYAGDSTGSETRTVRYSSHPHTQRGAWTSCHRFSEAKFLQQWPTFA
;
A
#
# COMPACT_ATOMS: atom_id res chain seq x y z
N MET A 1 15.84 9.80 -3.29
CA MET A 1 14.51 9.36 -2.82
C MET A 1 14.66 7.97 -2.25
N THR A 2 13.93 7.61 -1.22
CA THR A 2 13.92 6.26 -0.65
C THR A 2 12.72 5.48 -1.19
N VAL A 3 12.75 4.14 -1.11
CA VAL A 3 11.60 3.31 -1.47
C VAL A 3 10.34 3.79 -0.73
N GLY A 4 10.44 3.99 0.60
CA GLY A 4 9.30 4.44 1.40
C GLY A 4 8.73 5.79 0.96
N SER A 5 9.59 6.77 0.65
CA SER A 5 9.12 8.10 0.21
C SER A 5 8.41 8.06 -1.15
N VAL A 6 8.89 7.23 -2.08
CA VAL A 6 8.21 7.05 -3.38
C VAL A 6 6.90 6.26 -3.21
N THR A 7 6.93 5.17 -2.43
CA THR A 7 5.72 4.39 -2.11
C THR A 7 4.60 5.29 -1.57
N ALA A 8 4.92 6.13 -0.59
CA ALA A 8 3.95 7.06 0.01
C ALA A 8 3.45 8.11 -1.00
N GLU A 9 4.34 8.66 -1.82
CA GLU A 9 3.97 9.63 -2.86
C GLU A 9 3.01 9.03 -3.88
N ILE A 10 3.30 7.81 -4.36
CA ILE A 10 2.42 7.10 -5.32
C ILE A 10 1.07 6.78 -4.69
N ALA A 11 1.05 6.20 -3.47
CA ALA A 11 -0.19 5.88 -2.78
C ALA A 11 -1.08 7.11 -2.60
N ARG A 12 -0.50 8.22 -2.13
CA ARG A 12 -1.23 9.49 -1.98
C ARG A 12 -1.75 10.00 -3.32
N ARG A 13 -0.91 9.98 -4.36
CA ARG A 13 -1.31 10.44 -5.71
C ARG A 13 -2.49 9.66 -6.27
N ILE A 14 -2.54 8.35 -6.05
CA ILE A 14 -3.67 7.51 -6.45
C ILE A 14 -4.94 7.91 -5.68
N CYS A 15 -4.81 8.16 -4.37
CA CYS A 15 -5.94 8.57 -3.53
C CYS A 15 -6.42 10.01 -3.82
N ASP A 16 -5.55 10.87 -4.34
CA ASP A 16 -5.89 12.24 -4.74
C ASP A 16 -6.43 12.30 -6.19
N SER A 17 -6.45 11.16 -6.92
CA SER A 17 -6.88 11.10 -8.32
C SER A 17 -8.38 10.85 -8.44
N GLU A 18 -9.08 11.72 -9.17
CA GLU A 18 -10.48 11.52 -9.56
C GLU A 18 -10.67 10.37 -10.58
N ASN A 19 -9.58 9.82 -11.12
CA ASN A 19 -9.60 8.76 -12.11
C ASN A 19 -9.37 7.36 -11.51
N VAL A 20 -9.31 7.20 -10.19
CA VAL A 20 -9.13 5.88 -9.58
C VAL A 20 -10.25 5.61 -8.58
N GLY A 21 -11.11 4.68 -8.93
CA GLY A 21 -12.17 4.14 -8.09
C GLY A 21 -11.77 2.83 -7.43
N TYR A 22 -12.74 2.13 -6.84
CA TYR A 22 -12.54 0.85 -6.15
C TYR A 22 -13.23 -0.31 -6.88
N SER A 23 -12.48 -1.37 -7.19
CA SER A 23 -13.04 -2.65 -7.63
C SER A 23 -12.08 -3.79 -7.35
N GLN A 24 -12.58 -4.90 -6.78
CA GLN A 24 -11.76 -6.10 -6.61
C GLN A 24 -11.54 -6.86 -7.94
N PRO A 25 -12.53 -7.07 -8.80
CA PRO A 25 -12.30 -7.70 -10.10
C PRO A 25 -11.36 -6.93 -11.01
N GLU A 26 -11.42 -5.60 -11.01
CA GLU A 26 -10.63 -4.72 -11.88
C GLU A 26 -9.44 -4.06 -11.17
N ARG A 27 -9.07 -4.55 -10.00
CA ARG A 27 -8.07 -3.98 -9.10
C ARG A 27 -6.72 -3.59 -9.73
N ARG A 28 -6.42 -4.09 -10.93
CA ARG A 28 -5.13 -3.91 -11.59
C ARG A 28 -5.14 -2.83 -12.65
N SER A 29 -6.32 -2.33 -13.02
CA SER A 29 -6.45 -1.46 -14.18
C SER A 29 -5.69 -0.14 -14.00
N TRP A 30 -5.66 0.41 -12.79
CA TRP A 30 -4.90 1.61 -12.48
C TRP A 30 -3.39 1.44 -12.75
N TYR A 31 -2.82 0.31 -12.33
CA TYR A 31 -1.38 0.05 -12.45
C TYR A 31 -0.95 -0.13 -13.90
N ALA A 32 -1.79 -0.77 -14.71
CA ALA A 32 -1.55 -0.96 -16.14
C ALA A 32 -1.68 0.34 -16.95
N ALA A 33 -2.51 1.28 -16.48
CA ALA A 33 -2.77 2.55 -17.15
C ALA A 33 -1.92 3.73 -16.65
N ALA A 34 -1.26 3.58 -15.49
CA ALA A 34 -0.46 4.63 -14.89
C ALA A 34 0.83 4.89 -15.67
N ASP A 35 1.22 6.15 -15.76
CA ASP A 35 2.52 6.56 -16.34
C ASP A 35 3.69 6.21 -15.39
N ALA A 36 4.92 6.53 -15.83
CA ALA A 36 6.13 6.28 -15.04
C ALA A 36 6.14 6.99 -13.65
N HIS A 37 5.22 7.90 -13.41
CA HIS A 37 5.08 8.63 -12.15
C HIS A 37 3.81 8.23 -11.38
N GLY A 38 3.13 7.15 -11.78
CA GLY A 38 1.90 6.69 -11.15
C GLY A 38 0.68 7.57 -11.42
N ARG A 39 0.69 8.40 -12.49
CA ARG A 39 -0.46 9.23 -12.85
C ARG A 39 -1.42 8.43 -13.72
N VAL A 40 -2.69 8.50 -13.37
CA VAL A 40 -3.77 7.84 -14.09
C VAL A 40 -4.62 8.91 -14.77
N SER A 41 -4.70 8.88 -16.12
CA SER A 41 -5.36 9.91 -16.93
C SER A 41 -6.75 9.52 -17.43
N SER A 42 -7.20 8.30 -17.17
CA SER A 42 -8.52 7.80 -17.56
C SER A 42 -9.09 6.92 -16.44
N PRO A 43 -10.42 6.72 -16.39
CA PRO A 43 -11.07 5.93 -15.35
C PRO A 43 -10.49 4.53 -15.20
N GLN A 44 -10.05 4.19 -13.98
CA GLN A 44 -9.43 2.93 -13.58
C GLN A 44 -9.85 2.55 -12.17
N ASN A 45 -9.50 1.33 -11.74
CA ASN A 45 -9.81 0.81 -10.42
C ASN A 45 -8.59 0.25 -9.70
N ALA A 46 -8.60 0.36 -8.38
CA ALA A 46 -7.70 -0.29 -7.44
C ALA A 46 -8.50 -1.05 -6.37
N ASP A 47 -7.86 -1.98 -5.66
CA ASP A 47 -8.25 -2.39 -4.32
C ASP A 47 -7.11 -2.07 -3.34
N CYS A 48 -7.32 -2.30 -2.05
CA CYS A 48 -6.32 -1.95 -1.03
C CYS A 48 -4.97 -2.61 -1.28
N SER A 49 -4.96 -3.89 -1.63
CA SER A 49 -3.72 -4.65 -1.86
C SER A 49 -3.04 -4.28 -3.17
N SER A 50 -3.78 -4.03 -4.25
CA SER A 50 -3.19 -3.60 -5.51
C SER A 50 -2.61 -2.19 -5.43
N LEU A 51 -3.26 -1.29 -4.69
CA LEU A 51 -2.72 0.05 -4.42
C LEU A 51 -1.38 -0.06 -3.69
N ALA A 52 -1.33 -0.80 -2.58
CA ALA A 52 -0.11 -0.94 -1.79
C ALA A 52 1.02 -1.64 -2.56
N CYS A 53 0.75 -2.79 -3.21
CA CYS A 53 1.74 -3.53 -4.00
C CYS A 53 2.29 -2.68 -5.15
N GLY A 54 1.42 -2.02 -5.90
CA GLY A 54 1.83 -1.15 -6.99
C GLY A 54 2.67 0.02 -6.51
N ALA A 55 2.27 0.71 -5.44
CA ALA A 55 3.03 1.80 -4.85
C ALA A 55 4.44 1.34 -4.38
N ILE A 56 4.55 0.16 -3.76
CA ILE A 56 5.83 -0.45 -3.38
C ILE A 56 6.68 -0.72 -4.63
N SER A 57 6.10 -1.30 -5.68
CA SER A 57 6.81 -1.59 -6.94
C SER A 57 7.35 -0.32 -7.59
N TYR A 58 6.59 0.78 -7.60
CA TYR A 58 7.10 2.11 -7.99
C TYR A 58 8.27 2.55 -7.12
N GLY A 59 8.17 2.38 -5.80
CA GLY A 59 9.24 2.70 -4.85
C GLY A 59 10.53 1.97 -5.17
N ILE A 60 10.48 0.67 -5.39
CA ILE A 60 11.63 -0.18 -5.72
C ILE A 60 12.17 0.17 -7.12
N HIS A 61 11.29 0.28 -8.12
CA HIS A 61 11.68 0.66 -9.49
C HIS A 61 12.45 1.99 -9.52
N HIS A 62 11.89 3.04 -8.93
CA HIS A 62 12.51 4.37 -8.95
C HIS A 62 13.78 4.48 -8.12
N THR A 63 13.91 3.70 -7.05
CA THR A 63 15.08 3.78 -6.17
C THR A 63 16.26 2.97 -6.71
N TYR A 64 15.98 1.79 -7.27
CA TYR A 64 17.03 0.83 -7.68
C TYR A 64 17.09 0.59 -9.19
N GLY A 65 16.20 1.18 -9.99
CA GLY A 65 16.16 0.93 -11.44
C GLY A 65 15.70 -0.48 -11.82
N VAL A 66 15.00 -1.18 -10.92
CA VAL A 66 14.48 -2.54 -11.17
C VAL A 66 13.50 -2.48 -12.35
N PRO A 67 13.73 -3.24 -13.45
CA PRO A 67 12.81 -3.22 -14.59
C PRO A 67 11.40 -3.69 -14.23
N TRP A 68 10.38 -3.11 -14.88
CA TRP A 68 9.00 -3.59 -14.74
C TRP A 68 8.89 -5.07 -15.13
N GLY A 69 8.10 -5.82 -14.37
CA GLY A 69 7.95 -7.28 -14.52
C GLY A 69 9.11 -8.11 -13.96
N HIS A 70 10.10 -7.49 -13.31
CA HIS A 70 11.16 -8.22 -12.63
C HIS A 70 10.68 -8.75 -11.28
N ALA A 71 11.10 -9.96 -10.93
CA ALA A 71 10.70 -10.65 -9.68
C ALA A 71 11.08 -9.92 -8.37
N ALA A 72 11.92 -8.87 -8.42
CA ALA A 72 12.22 -8.00 -7.28
C ALA A 72 11.13 -6.94 -7.02
N LEU A 73 10.14 -6.79 -7.91
CA LEU A 73 8.96 -5.95 -7.71
C LEU A 73 7.85 -6.77 -7.05
N LEU A 74 7.06 -6.10 -6.22
CA LEU A 74 5.89 -6.73 -5.59
C LEU A 74 4.72 -6.76 -6.58
N GLU A 75 4.66 -7.82 -7.37
CA GLU A 75 3.66 -7.94 -8.44
C GLU A 75 2.24 -7.95 -7.88
N ILE A 76 1.40 -7.02 -8.35
CA ILE A 76 0.02 -6.85 -7.87
C ILE A 76 -0.90 -8.02 -8.20
N ASN A 77 -0.45 -8.93 -9.06
CA ASN A 77 -1.18 -10.14 -9.43
C ASN A 77 -1.03 -11.26 -8.40
N ASP A 78 0.10 -11.26 -7.68
CA ASP A 78 0.51 -12.38 -6.85
C ASP A 78 0.12 -12.17 -5.38
N TYR A 79 -0.13 -10.90 -4.99
CA TYR A 79 -0.34 -10.55 -3.59
C TYR A 79 -1.72 -9.96 -3.31
N TRP A 80 -2.29 -10.40 -2.21
CA TRP A 80 -3.52 -9.90 -1.60
C TRP A 80 -3.32 -9.93 -0.07
N THR A 81 -4.20 -9.35 0.68
CA THR A 81 -4.03 -9.18 2.13
C THR A 81 -3.78 -10.47 2.92
N GLY A 82 -4.13 -11.65 2.38
CA GLY A 82 -3.88 -12.94 3.01
C GLY A 82 -2.45 -13.50 2.83
N ASN A 83 -1.70 -13.05 1.83
CA ASN A 83 -0.32 -13.50 1.59
C ASN A 83 0.69 -12.33 1.51
N MET A 84 0.22 -11.09 1.71
CA MET A 84 1.02 -9.89 1.52
C MET A 84 2.18 -9.78 2.52
N ARG A 85 2.01 -10.28 3.76
CA ARG A 85 3.09 -10.34 4.75
C ARG A 85 4.31 -11.07 4.18
N GLN A 86 4.13 -12.29 3.68
CA GLN A 86 5.20 -13.08 3.06
C GLN A 86 5.78 -12.37 1.82
N GLY A 87 4.93 -11.74 1.01
CA GLY A 87 5.36 -10.94 -0.13
C GLY A 87 6.31 -9.82 0.29
N MET A 88 5.91 -9.01 1.26
CA MET A 88 6.74 -7.92 1.78
C MET A 88 8.06 -8.42 2.37
N GLU A 89 8.03 -9.50 3.15
CA GLU A 89 9.25 -10.08 3.73
C GLU A 89 10.26 -10.53 2.67
N SER A 90 9.81 -11.07 1.54
CA SER A 90 10.66 -11.48 0.41
C SER A 90 11.11 -10.33 -0.48
N HIS A 91 10.62 -9.12 -0.26
CA HIS A 91 10.93 -7.90 -1.04
C HIS A 91 11.51 -6.77 -0.19
N GLY A 92 12.27 -7.13 0.85
CA GLY A 92 13.05 -6.17 1.62
C GLY A 92 12.34 -5.52 2.80
N PHE A 93 11.12 -5.92 3.15
CA PHE A 93 10.45 -5.38 4.33
C PHE A 93 10.78 -6.17 5.60
N ASN A 94 10.91 -5.46 6.71
CA ASN A 94 10.92 -6.02 8.05
C ASN A 94 9.59 -5.70 8.72
N GLU A 95 9.07 -6.65 9.49
CA GLU A 95 7.99 -6.37 10.41
C GLU A 95 8.51 -5.51 11.57
N VAL A 96 7.74 -4.50 11.96
CA VAL A 96 8.02 -3.59 13.07
C VAL A 96 7.11 -3.97 14.24
N SER A 97 7.70 -4.15 15.42
CA SER A 97 6.95 -4.46 16.64
C SER A 97 6.02 -3.32 17.03
N TRP A 98 4.84 -3.65 17.58
CA TRP A 98 3.96 -2.66 18.17
C TRP A 98 4.50 -2.21 19.53
N ALA A 99 4.52 -0.90 19.79
CA ALA A 99 5.00 -0.32 21.05
C ALA A 99 3.91 -0.28 22.13
N ASP A 100 2.65 -0.25 21.72
CA ASP A 100 1.51 -0.03 22.61
C ASP A 100 0.22 -0.72 22.14
N GLU A 101 -0.82 -0.66 22.96
CA GLU A 101 -2.15 -1.20 22.68
C GLU A 101 -2.90 -0.47 21.56
N ASN A 102 -2.46 0.74 21.19
CA ASN A 102 -3.05 1.51 20.09
C ASN A 102 -2.45 1.11 18.73
N LEU A 103 -1.63 0.05 18.71
CA LEU A 103 -0.96 -0.46 17.53
C LEU A 103 -0.09 0.61 16.84
N THR A 104 0.64 1.39 17.67
CA THR A 104 1.69 2.30 17.20
C THR A 104 2.99 1.51 17.14
N PRO A 105 3.74 1.54 16.02
CA PRO A 105 5.00 0.80 15.93
C PRO A 105 6.10 1.44 16.78
N ASP A 106 7.06 0.63 17.20
CA ASP A 106 8.25 1.11 17.92
C ASP A 106 8.94 2.24 17.14
N GLY A 107 9.13 3.38 17.82
CA GLY A 107 9.68 4.59 17.22
C GLY A 107 8.70 5.38 16.31
N GLY A 108 7.43 5.04 16.34
CA GLY A 108 6.38 5.66 15.52
C GLY A 108 6.38 5.19 14.06
N PHE A 109 5.35 5.58 13.35
CA PHE A 109 5.25 5.33 11.91
C PHE A 109 6.28 6.14 11.13
N GLN A 110 6.78 5.56 10.04
CA GLN A 110 7.61 6.25 9.04
C GLN A 110 6.88 6.30 7.71
N VAL A 111 7.22 7.31 6.91
CA VAL A 111 6.70 7.44 5.53
C VAL A 111 7.01 6.17 4.74
N GLY A 112 5.98 5.56 4.15
CA GLY A 112 6.07 4.31 3.39
C GLY A 112 5.93 3.04 4.24
N ASP A 113 5.64 3.13 5.54
CA ASP A 113 5.24 1.96 6.33
C ASP A 113 3.93 1.39 5.77
N ILE A 114 3.84 0.07 5.73
CA ILE A 114 2.66 -0.68 5.28
C ILE A 114 1.99 -1.29 6.50
N ILE A 115 0.74 -0.92 6.73
CA ILE A 115 -0.05 -1.38 7.87
C ILE A 115 -1.07 -2.38 7.35
N LEU A 116 -1.01 -3.62 7.83
CA LEU A 116 -1.77 -4.75 7.31
C LEU A 116 -2.72 -5.32 8.36
N SER A 117 -3.95 -5.60 7.93
CA SER A 117 -4.91 -6.46 8.58
C SER A 117 -5.02 -7.75 7.75
N ALA A 118 -4.20 -8.75 8.05
CA ALA A 118 -4.05 -9.94 7.22
C ALA A 118 -5.27 -10.84 7.31
N ALA A 119 -5.91 -11.13 6.18
CA ALA A 119 -7.17 -11.90 6.12
C ALA A 119 -7.07 -13.33 6.64
N ASN A 120 -5.88 -13.95 6.53
CA ASN A 120 -5.61 -15.33 6.98
C ASN A 120 -5.03 -15.41 8.40
N GLU A 121 -4.85 -14.27 9.09
CA GLU A 121 -4.24 -14.19 10.42
C GLU A 121 -5.19 -13.55 11.45
N GLY A 122 -6.49 -13.66 11.21
CA GLY A 122 -7.53 -13.09 12.08
C GLY A 122 -7.89 -11.64 11.77
N GLY A 123 -7.24 -11.01 10.77
CA GLY A 123 -7.62 -9.71 10.24
C GLY A 123 -8.78 -9.80 9.26
N VAL A 124 -9.32 -8.63 8.92
CA VAL A 124 -10.49 -8.52 8.02
C VAL A 124 -10.11 -8.33 6.55
N GLY A 125 -8.81 -8.34 6.23
CA GLY A 125 -8.35 -8.25 4.86
C GLY A 125 -8.25 -6.81 4.36
N HIS A 126 -7.39 -5.99 4.96
CA HIS A 126 -7.15 -4.60 4.54
C HIS A 126 -5.68 -4.20 4.67
N VAL A 127 -5.26 -3.20 3.90
CA VAL A 127 -3.91 -2.66 3.93
C VAL A 127 -3.92 -1.17 3.60
N VAL A 128 -3.09 -0.40 4.31
CA VAL A 128 -2.89 1.03 4.07
C VAL A 128 -1.41 1.38 4.03
N VAL A 129 -1.08 2.51 3.41
CA VAL A 129 0.28 3.05 3.31
C VAL A 129 0.37 4.31 4.16
N ALA A 130 1.31 4.38 5.10
CA ALA A 130 1.59 5.60 5.86
C ALA A 130 2.25 6.64 4.94
N VAL A 131 1.64 7.82 4.81
CA VAL A 131 2.13 8.92 3.97
C VAL A 131 2.72 10.07 4.77
N GLU A 132 2.68 9.98 6.08
CA GLU A 132 3.35 10.85 7.04
C GLU A 132 4.08 9.99 8.08
N SER A 133 4.97 10.62 8.85
CA SER A 133 5.62 9.99 10.02
C SER A 133 4.96 10.45 11.31
N GLY A 134 5.18 9.70 12.40
CA GLY A 134 4.70 10.04 13.74
C GLY A 134 3.76 8.98 14.32
N ASN A 135 3.10 9.29 15.43
CA ASN A 135 2.23 8.33 16.13
C ASN A 135 0.80 8.28 15.55
N ASP A 136 0.40 9.31 14.84
CA ASP A 136 -0.91 9.41 14.19
C ASP A 136 -0.77 9.98 12.77
N PRO A 137 -0.16 9.21 11.82
CA PRO A 137 0.07 9.69 10.48
C PRO A 137 -1.22 9.75 9.65
N LEU A 138 -1.16 10.46 8.52
CA LEU A 138 -2.06 10.20 7.41
C LEU A 138 -1.70 8.86 6.77
N VAL A 139 -2.73 8.09 6.41
CA VAL A 139 -2.62 6.83 5.66
C VAL A 139 -3.47 6.91 4.40
N SER A 140 -2.94 6.39 3.29
CA SER A 140 -3.61 6.32 2.00
C SER A 140 -4.06 4.89 1.70
N GLU A 141 -5.27 4.75 1.16
CA GLU A 141 -5.92 3.46 0.94
C GLU A 141 -6.93 3.47 -0.22
N ALA A 142 -7.13 2.33 -0.85
CA ALA A 142 -8.37 2.04 -1.58
C ALA A 142 -9.32 1.32 -0.60
N TRP A 143 -10.45 1.95 -0.29
CA TRP A 143 -11.29 1.58 0.85
C TRP A 143 -12.50 0.73 0.49
N ILE A 144 -13.41 1.28 -0.31
CA ILE A 144 -14.66 0.63 -0.69
C ILE A 144 -15.26 1.37 -1.89
N ALA A 145 -16.09 0.70 -2.69
CA ALA A 145 -16.85 1.35 -3.73
C ALA A 145 -17.82 2.42 -3.16
N GLU A 146 -18.20 3.38 -3.97
CA GLU A 146 -19.06 4.51 -3.58
C GLU A 146 -20.40 4.07 -3.02
N ASP A 147 -20.99 3.01 -3.59
CA ASP A 147 -22.24 2.43 -3.13
C ASP A 147 -22.11 1.55 -1.87
N GLY A 148 -20.91 1.46 -1.31
CA GLY A 148 -20.60 0.63 -0.16
C GLY A 148 -20.36 -0.85 -0.49
N SER A 149 -20.27 -1.20 -1.76
CA SER A 149 -19.92 -2.55 -2.23
C SER A 149 -18.41 -2.74 -2.35
N ILE A 150 -17.98 -3.92 -2.80
CA ILE A 150 -16.59 -4.20 -3.16
C ILE A 150 -16.30 -4.01 -4.66
N ASP A 151 -17.31 -3.67 -5.42
CA ASP A 151 -17.27 -3.41 -6.86
C ASP A 151 -17.80 -1.99 -7.13
N GLY A 152 -16.93 -1.08 -7.57
CA GLY A 152 -17.29 0.27 -7.94
C GLY A 152 -17.21 0.53 -9.44
N TYR A 153 -17.57 1.73 -9.85
CA TYR A 153 -17.38 2.18 -11.22
C TYR A 153 -15.95 2.69 -11.41
N ALA A 154 -15.36 2.42 -12.57
CA ALA A 154 -14.00 2.85 -12.87
C ALA A 154 -13.87 4.39 -12.82
N GLY A 155 -12.87 4.87 -12.09
CA GLY A 155 -12.55 6.28 -12.01
C GLY A 155 -13.55 7.14 -11.24
N ASP A 156 -14.32 6.55 -10.36
CA ASP A 156 -15.29 7.26 -9.53
C ASP A 156 -14.78 7.41 -8.09
N SER A 157 -13.75 8.22 -7.92
CA SER A 157 -13.23 8.53 -6.60
C SER A 157 -13.96 9.73 -5.99
N THR A 158 -14.91 9.46 -5.12
CA THR A 158 -15.69 10.48 -4.39
C THR A 158 -15.12 10.79 -3.00
N GLY A 159 -13.89 10.34 -2.72
CA GLY A 159 -13.27 10.40 -1.38
C GLY A 159 -13.68 9.25 -0.47
N SER A 160 -14.56 8.37 -0.91
CA SER A 160 -14.94 7.14 -0.20
C SER A 160 -14.26 5.91 -0.77
N GLU A 161 -14.00 5.87 -2.07
CA GLU A 161 -13.40 4.72 -2.75
C GLU A 161 -11.89 4.66 -2.56
N THR A 162 -11.18 5.74 -2.89
CA THR A 162 -9.78 5.94 -2.53
C THR A 162 -9.66 7.20 -1.69
N ARG A 163 -8.86 7.15 -0.62
CA ARG A 163 -8.81 8.27 0.33
C ARG A 163 -7.52 8.30 1.13
N THR A 164 -7.26 9.47 1.71
CA THR A 164 -6.21 9.67 2.71
C THR A 164 -6.85 10.15 4.01
N VAL A 165 -6.66 9.40 5.10
CA VAL A 165 -7.29 9.65 6.40
C VAL A 165 -6.29 9.55 7.54
N ARG A 166 -6.61 10.12 8.72
CA ARG A 166 -5.82 9.94 9.94
C ARG A 166 -5.90 8.48 10.43
N TYR A 167 -4.75 7.94 10.82
CA TYR A 167 -4.64 6.58 11.36
C TYR A 167 -5.58 6.34 12.55
N SER A 168 -5.62 7.28 13.52
CA SER A 168 -6.52 7.20 14.68
C SER A 168 -8.00 7.23 14.32
N SER A 169 -8.36 7.86 13.20
CA SER A 169 -9.75 7.93 12.71
C SER A 169 -10.15 6.71 11.87
N HIS A 170 -9.19 5.85 11.50
CA HIS A 170 -9.46 4.71 10.64
C HIS A 170 -10.27 3.65 11.39
N PRO A 171 -11.34 3.06 10.80
CA PRO A 171 -12.19 2.07 11.47
C PRO A 171 -11.44 0.83 11.98
N HIS A 172 -10.37 0.41 11.29
CA HIS A 172 -9.53 -0.71 11.72
C HIS A 172 -8.71 -0.37 12.96
N THR A 173 -8.18 0.84 13.06
CA THR A 173 -7.48 1.33 14.26
C THR A 173 -8.42 1.36 15.46
N GLN A 174 -9.62 1.91 15.28
CA GLN A 174 -10.63 2.00 16.36
C GLN A 174 -11.11 0.64 16.87
N ARG A 175 -10.96 -0.42 16.07
CA ARG A 175 -11.34 -1.80 16.41
C ARG A 175 -10.15 -2.67 16.82
N GLY A 176 -8.92 -2.15 16.77
CA GLY A 176 -7.71 -2.94 17.01
C GLY A 176 -7.52 -4.05 15.97
N ALA A 177 -7.87 -3.81 14.70
CA ALA A 177 -7.91 -4.85 13.67
C ALA A 177 -6.62 -4.97 12.85
N TRP A 178 -5.60 -4.16 13.11
CA TRP A 178 -4.30 -4.29 12.45
C TRP A 178 -3.52 -5.46 13.00
N THR A 179 -2.94 -6.28 12.13
CA THR A 179 -2.18 -7.48 12.51
C THR A 179 -0.67 -7.28 12.45
N SER A 180 -0.18 -6.38 11.58
CA SER A 180 1.26 -6.10 11.44
C SER A 180 1.54 -4.75 10.80
N CYS A 181 2.75 -4.23 11.07
CA CYS A 181 3.31 -3.07 10.38
C CYS A 181 4.64 -3.47 9.74
N HIS A 182 4.87 -3.06 8.50
CA HIS A 182 6.07 -3.44 7.74
C HIS A 182 6.79 -2.21 7.22
N ARG A 183 8.11 -2.20 7.40
CA ARG A 183 9.00 -1.11 6.99
C ARG A 183 10.06 -1.62 6.02
N PHE A 184 10.27 -0.89 4.93
CA PHE A 184 11.31 -1.24 3.97
C PHE A 184 12.70 -1.09 4.58
N SER A 185 13.55 -2.11 4.34
CA SER A 185 14.95 -2.16 4.74
C SER A 185 15.82 -2.35 3.51
N GLU A 186 16.57 -1.32 3.15
CA GLU A 186 17.52 -1.38 2.04
C GLU A 186 18.51 -2.54 2.20
N ALA A 187 19.06 -2.72 3.40
CA ALA A 187 20.01 -3.80 3.67
C ALA A 187 19.42 -5.19 3.40
N LYS A 188 18.16 -5.42 3.80
CA LYS A 188 17.45 -6.68 3.52
C LYS A 188 17.16 -6.84 2.04
N PHE A 189 16.72 -5.77 1.36
CA PHE A 189 16.45 -5.81 -0.07
C PHE A 189 17.70 -6.16 -0.88
N LEU A 190 18.82 -5.48 -0.63
CA LEU A 190 20.09 -5.72 -1.33
C LEU A 190 20.70 -7.09 -1.00
N GLN A 191 20.44 -7.63 0.18
CA GLN A 191 20.81 -9.02 0.53
C GLN A 191 20.01 -10.04 -0.31
N GLN A 192 18.73 -9.78 -0.54
CA GLN A 192 17.85 -10.65 -1.33
C GLN A 192 18.09 -10.48 -2.85
N TRP A 193 18.41 -9.26 -3.27
CA TRP A 193 18.57 -8.86 -4.66
C TRP A 193 19.90 -8.14 -4.89
N PRO A 194 21.06 -8.85 -4.74
CA PRO A 194 22.39 -8.23 -4.77
C PRO A 194 22.77 -7.61 -6.12
N THR A 195 22.07 -7.93 -7.20
CA THR A 195 22.28 -7.33 -8.52
C THR A 195 21.88 -5.85 -8.59
N PHE A 196 21.18 -5.32 -7.60
CA PHE A 196 20.77 -3.92 -7.50
C PHE A 196 21.56 -3.14 -6.43
N ALA A 197 22.64 -3.72 -5.89
CA ALA A 197 23.54 -3.10 -4.91
C ALA A 197 24.46 -2.04 -5.53
#